data_0bc03ac9909b72feed51c89e24017dad
#
_entry.id   0bc03ac9909b72feed51c89e24017dad
#
_cell.length_a   1.000
_cell.length_b   1.000
_cell.length_c   1.000
_cell.angle_alpha   90.00
_cell.angle_beta   90.00
_cell.angle_gamma   90.00
#
_symmetry.space_group_name_H-M   'P 1'
#
loop_
_entity.id
_entity.type
_entity.pdbx_description
1 polymer ?
#
loop_
_entity_poly.entity_id
_entity_poly.type
_entity_poly.pdbx_seq_one_letter_code
_entity_poly.pdbx_strand_id
1 'polypeptide(L)'
;INDKIYHSYSKELVFIEDYAFLINALNDLYDKTMNFKYKDLAKKISSEALNIFYIQEKNIFQKNPKGSNDVFFNPIDIGDNTIPNGNAMMLINLVRLGMIKEAKKLSESLNGYLNIYKNHMMTSLRAIDYFNEVYAGKNCNEEGCKLDD
;
A
#
# COMPACT_ATOMS: atom_id res chain seq x y z
N ILE A 1 17.73 12.73 13.91
CA ILE A 1 16.26 12.66 13.84
C ILE A 1 15.92 11.18 13.85
N ASN A 2 15.12 10.75 14.83
CA ASN A 2 14.64 9.36 14.90
C ASN A 2 13.64 9.16 13.77
N ASP A 3 14.02 8.39 12.74
CA ASP A 3 13.25 8.20 11.50
C ASP A 3 12.00 7.28 11.66
N LYS A 4 11.48 7.12 12.88
CA LYS A 4 10.30 6.29 13.13
C LYS A 4 9.01 7.08 12.90
N ILE A 5 8.06 6.44 12.22
CA ILE A 5 6.70 6.95 12.01
C ILE A 5 5.84 6.55 13.20
N TYR A 6 4.99 7.46 13.65
CA TYR A 6 4.05 7.24 14.76
C TYR A 6 2.70 7.82 14.43
N HIS A 7 1.64 7.19 14.92
CA HIS A 7 0.26 7.66 14.74
C HIS A 7 -0.03 8.95 15.51
N SER A 8 0.60 9.11 16.67
CA SER A 8 0.34 10.23 17.54
C SER A 8 1.61 10.74 18.25
N TYR A 9 1.48 11.88 18.92
CA TYR A 9 2.56 12.49 19.69
C TYR A 9 3.06 11.59 20.84
N SER A 10 2.22 10.70 21.38
CA SER A 10 2.60 9.73 22.43
C SER A 10 3.68 8.72 21.98
N LYS A 11 3.85 8.54 20.65
CA LYS A 11 4.83 7.61 20.05
C LYS A 11 4.65 6.14 20.45
N GLU A 12 3.43 5.74 20.79
CA GLU A 12 3.13 4.38 21.24
C GLU A 12 2.59 3.50 20.13
N LEU A 13 1.82 4.09 19.21
CA LEU A 13 1.10 3.35 18.17
C LEU A 13 1.58 3.77 16.78
N VAL A 14 1.46 2.82 15.85
CA VAL A 14 1.62 3.05 14.41
C VAL A 14 0.72 2.07 13.65
N PHE A 15 0.09 2.54 12.59
CA PHE A 15 -0.80 1.76 11.74
C PHE A 15 -0.35 1.80 10.28
N ILE A 16 -0.83 0.84 9.48
CA ILE A 16 -0.52 0.83 8.03
C ILE A 16 -0.99 2.13 7.35
N GLU A 17 -2.08 2.72 7.80
CA GLU A 17 -2.63 3.98 7.28
C GLU A 17 -1.63 5.13 7.42
N ASP A 18 -0.88 5.21 8.52
CA ASP A 18 0.12 6.25 8.75
C ASP A 18 1.23 6.20 7.67
N TYR A 19 1.68 4.98 7.34
CA TYR A 19 2.61 4.75 6.25
C TYR A 19 1.99 5.06 4.89
N ALA A 20 0.79 4.53 4.62
CA ALA A 20 0.13 4.67 3.33
C ALA A 20 -0.12 6.14 2.97
N PHE A 21 -0.62 6.95 3.89
CA PHE A 21 -0.86 8.38 3.64
C PHE A 21 0.42 9.20 3.55
N LEU A 22 1.46 8.89 4.34
CA LEU A 22 2.76 9.55 4.22
C LEU A 22 3.40 9.26 2.85
N ILE A 23 3.40 7.99 2.41
CA ILE A 23 3.91 7.61 1.09
C ILE A 23 3.14 8.33 -0.02
N ASN A 24 1.80 8.41 0.11
CA ASN A 24 0.98 9.12 -0.87
C ASN A 24 1.35 10.60 -0.95
N ALA A 25 1.52 11.27 0.18
CA ALA A 25 1.94 12.67 0.23
C ALA A 25 3.33 12.88 -0.40
N LEU A 26 4.26 11.97 -0.17
CA LEU A 26 5.59 12.01 -0.80
C LEU A 26 5.52 11.80 -2.31
N ASN A 27 4.66 10.91 -2.80
CA ASN A 27 4.40 10.74 -4.22
C ASN A 27 3.81 12.01 -4.84
N ASP A 28 2.86 12.67 -4.15
CA ASP A 28 2.26 13.94 -4.60
C ASP A 28 3.30 15.07 -4.65
N LEU A 29 4.18 15.14 -3.66
CA LEU A 29 5.30 16.09 -3.66
C LEU A 29 6.28 15.82 -4.80
N TYR A 30 6.58 14.56 -5.09
CA TYR A 30 7.41 14.20 -6.24
C TYR A 30 6.76 14.64 -7.55
N ASP A 31 5.50 14.32 -7.76
CA ASP A 31 4.77 14.66 -9.00
C ASP A 31 4.69 16.18 -9.23
N LYS A 32 4.63 16.97 -8.16
CA LYS A 32 4.57 18.44 -8.25
C LYS A 32 5.94 19.11 -8.39
N THR A 33 6.97 18.54 -7.77
CA THR A 33 8.29 19.20 -7.68
C THR A 33 9.34 18.56 -8.57
N MET A 34 9.08 17.34 -9.07
CA MET A 34 10.05 16.48 -9.77
C MET A 34 11.34 16.22 -8.99
N ASN A 35 11.32 16.43 -7.67
CA ASN A 35 12.47 16.21 -6.80
C ASN A 35 12.52 14.75 -6.36
N PHE A 36 13.49 14.01 -6.87
CA PHE A 36 13.69 12.58 -6.61
C PHE A 36 13.87 12.22 -5.15
N LYS A 37 14.28 13.16 -4.29
CA LYS A 37 14.37 12.95 -2.85
C LYS A 37 13.06 12.44 -2.25
N TYR A 38 11.92 12.95 -2.70
CA TYR A 38 10.60 12.49 -2.24
C TYR A 38 10.28 11.07 -2.73
N LYS A 39 10.60 10.76 -3.97
CA LYS A 39 10.40 9.41 -4.53
C LYS A 39 11.27 8.36 -3.84
N ASP A 40 12.53 8.68 -3.56
CA ASP A 40 13.46 7.77 -2.87
C ASP A 40 13.01 7.53 -1.42
N LEU A 41 12.55 8.59 -0.75
CA LEU A 41 12.00 8.47 0.61
C LEU A 41 10.71 7.64 0.61
N ALA A 42 9.82 7.85 -0.36
CA ALA A 42 8.60 7.06 -0.52
C ALA A 42 8.91 5.56 -0.73
N LYS A 43 9.89 5.23 -1.57
CA LYS A 43 10.35 3.84 -1.76
C LYS A 43 10.91 3.22 -0.48
N LYS A 44 11.75 3.97 0.25
CA LYS A 44 12.32 3.51 1.53
C LYS A 44 11.21 3.19 2.53
N ILE A 45 10.24 4.09 2.71
CA ILE A 45 9.11 3.92 3.63
C ILE A 45 8.21 2.76 3.17
N SER A 46 7.99 2.60 1.85
CA SER A 46 7.22 1.47 1.31
C SER A 46 7.89 0.12 1.60
N SER A 47 9.21 0.04 1.47
CA SER A 47 9.97 -1.17 1.82
C SER A 47 9.89 -1.47 3.32
N GLU A 48 9.91 -0.45 4.16
CA GLU A 48 9.72 -0.58 5.60
C GLU A 48 8.30 -1.09 5.93
N ALA A 49 7.26 -0.53 5.30
CA ALA A 49 5.88 -0.99 5.45
C ALA A 49 5.71 -2.47 5.07
N LEU A 50 6.34 -2.92 3.97
CA LEU A 50 6.34 -4.33 3.57
C LEU A 50 6.97 -5.24 4.63
N ASN A 51 8.03 -4.80 5.27
CA ASN A 51 8.67 -5.58 6.34
C ASN A 51 7.81 -5.66 7.60
N ILE A 52 7.17 -4.55 7.99
CA ILE A 52 6.48 -4.41 9.28
C ILE A 52 5.05 -4.95 9.22
N PHE A 53 4.31 -4.69 8.14
CA PHE A 53 2.86 -4.93 8.09
C PHE A 53 2.43 -6.04 7.11
N TYR A 54 3.24 -6.37 6.09
CA TYR A 54 2.80 -7.24 5.01
C TYR A 54 2.82 -8.72 5.38
N ILE A 55 1.67 -9.38 5.23
CA ILE A 55 1.52 -10.84 5.44
C ILE A 55 1.79 -11.53 4.11
N GLN A 56 2.92 -12.21 3.98
CA GLN A 56 3.37 -12.85 2.74
C GLN A 56 2.39 -13.92 2.25
N GLU A 57 1.85 -14.74 3.16
CA GLU A 57 0.96 -15.86 2.84
C GLU A 57 -0.40 -15.40 2.30
N LYS A 58 -0.80 -14.17 2.64
CA LYS A 58 -2.08 -13.57 2.23
C LYS A 58 -1.93 -12.46 1.19
N ASN A 59 -0.70 -12.03 0.92
CA ASN A 59 -0.37 -10.91 0.03
C ASN A 59 -1.14 -9.62 0.36
N ILE A 60 -1.24 -9.27 1.65
CA ILE A 60 -2.02 -8.14 2.15
C ILE A 60 -1.36 -7.53 3.39
N PHE A 61 -1.63 -6.26 3.66
CA PHE A 61 -1.17 -5.60 4.87
C PHE A 61 -2.17 -5.78 6.02
N GLN A 62 -1.66 -6.09 7.19
CA GLN A 62 -2.41 -6.05 8.45
C GLN A 62 -2.36 -4.63 9.05
N LYS A 63 -3.29 -4.31 9.95
CA LYS A 63 -3.43 -2.96 10.52
C LYS A 63 -2.26 -2.57 11.40
N ASN A 64 -1.86 -3.44 12.31
CA ASN A 64 -0.80 -3.17 13.28
C ASN A 64 0.51 -3.86 12.86
N PRO A 65 1.67 -3.41 13.38
CA PRO A 65 2.94 -4.06 13.14
C PRO A 65 2.94 -5.56 13.52
N LYS A 66 3.74 -6.35 12.83
CA LYS A 66 3.98 -7.75 13.20
C LYS A 66 4.58 -7.82 14.61
N GLY A 67 4.08 -8.74 15.43
CA GLY A 67 4.58 -8.93 16.80
C GLY A 67 4.12 -7.87 17.80
N SER A 68 3.10 -7.07 17.49
CA SER A 68 2.47 -6.19 18.46
C SER A 68 1.80 -7.02 19.56
N ASN A 69 2.34 -6.97 20.76
CA ASN A 69 1.88 -7.78 21.91
C ASN A 69 0.56 -7.28 22.52
N ASP A 70 0.17 -6.06 22.18
CA ASP A 70 -1.01 -5.39 22.77
C ASP A 70 -2.32 -5.75 22.04
N VAL A 71 -2.26 -6.60 21.02
CA VAL A 71 -3.43 -6.93 20.20
C VAL A 71 -3.62 -8.43 20.16
N PHE A 72 -4.68 -8.92 20.79
CA PHE A 72 -5.06 -10.33 20.76
C PHE A 72 -5.35 -10.84 19.33
N PHE A 73 -5.80 -9.96 18.45
CA PHE A 73 -6.07 -10.23 17.04
C PHE A 73 -5.62 -9.03 16.18
N ASN A 74 -4.79 -9.28 15.17
CA ASN A 74 -4.34 -8.22 14.26
C ASN A 74 -5.25 -8.18 13.03
N PRO A 75 -6.16 -7.20 12.92
CA PRO A 75 -7.13 -7.16 11.85
C PRO A 75 -6.47 -6.82 10.50
N ILE A 76 -7.03 -7.36 9.44
CA ILE A 76 -6.82 -6.89 8.08
C ILE A 76 -7.95 -5.92 7.79
N ASP A 77 -7.62 -4.62 7.72
CA ASP A 77 -8.59 -3.59 7.39
C ASP A 77 -8.64 -3.41 5.87
N ILE A 78 -9.76 -3.80 5.28
CA ILE A 78 -10.03 -3.74 3.84
C ILE A 78 -11.22 -2.86 3.50
N GLY A 79 -12.00 -2.46 4.52
CA GLY A 79 -13.19 -1.63 4.36
C GLY A 79 -12.87 -0.14 4.40
N ASP A 80 -13.57 0.62 3.58
CA ASP A 80 -13.55 2.07 3.67
C ASP A 80 -14.48 2.53 4.81
N ASN A 81 -13.93 3.37 5.66
CA ASN A 81 -14.66 4.05 6.74
C ASN A 81 -14.70 5.57 6.46
N THR A 82 -14.38 6.37 7.46
CA THR A 82 -14.25 7.84 7.32
C THR A 82 -13.10 8.23 6.40
N ILE A 83 -12.09 7.37 6.31
CA ILE A 83 -10.92 7.53 5.44
C ILE A 83 -10.75 6.29 4.55
N PRO A 84 -10.06 6.40 3.42
CA PRO A 84 -9.69 5.26 2.59
C PRO A 84 -8.91 4.21 3.38
N ASN A 85 -9.14 2.93 3.14
CA ASN A 85 -8.40 1.88 3.82
C ASN A 85 -6.92 1.84 3.41
N GLY A 86 -6.06 1.45 4.35
CA GLY A 86 -4.61 1.44 4.17
C GLY A 86 -4.13 0.53 3.04
N ASN A 87 -4.79 -0.61 2.83
CA ASN A 87 -4.43 -1.56 1.76
C ASN A 87 -4.66 -0.97 0.36
N ALA A 88 -5.80 -0.30 0.14
CA ALA A 88 -6.08 0.36 -1.13
C ALA A 88 -5.09 1.50 -1.41
N MET A 89 -4.79 2.31 -0.40
CA MET A 89 -3.80 3.38 -0.52
C MET A 89 -2.39 2.84 -0.77
N MET A 90 -2.01 1.72 -0.13
CA MET A 90 -0.74 1.05 -0.42
C MET A 90 -0.68 0.53 -1.86
N LEU A 91 -1.76 -0.05 -2.40
CA LEU A 91 -1.80 -0.47 -3.80
C LEU A 91 -1.53 0.70 -4.75
N ILE A 92 -2.22 1.83 -4.58
CA ILE A 92 -1.99 3.04 -5.38
C ILE A 92 -0.53 3.49 -5.29
N ASN A 93 0.03 3.51 -4.08
CA ASN A 93 1.40 3.94 -3.84
C ASN A 93 2.42 3.00 -4.50
N LEU A 94 2.24 1.68 -4.38
CA LEU A 94 3.13 0.69 -5.01
C LEU A 94 3.11 0.82 -6.54
N VAL A 95 1.93 1.08 -7.14
CA VAL A 95 1.78 1.36 -8.58
C VAL A 95 2.58 2.61 -8.96
N ARG A 96 2.40 3.73 -8.25
CA ARG A 96 3.10 5.00 -8.51
C ARG A 96 4.62 4.89 -8.38
N LEU A 97 5.09 4.04 -7.50
CA LEU A 97 6.53 3.79 -7.26
C LEU A 97 7.14 2.77 -8.22
N GLY A 98 6.32 2.10 -9.05
CA GLY A 98 6.77 1.04 -9.95
C GLY A 98 7.15 -0.26 -9.24
N MET A 99 6.63 -0.49 -8.01
CA MET A 99 6.82 -1.73 -7.24
C MET A 99 5.79 -2.78 -7.70
N ILE A 100 5.95 -3.24 -8.94
CA ILE A 100 4.93 -3.96 -9.71
C ILE A 100 4.62 -5.33 -9.11
N LYS A 101 5.64 -6.05 -8.65
CA LYS A 101 5.49 -7.40 -8.09
C LYS A 101 4.59 -7.39 -6.86
N GLU A 102 4.84 -6.45 -5.96
CA GLU A 102 4.07 -6.25 -4.74
C GLU A 102 2.67 -5.72 -5.05
N ALA A 103 2.57 -4.76 -5.96
CA ALA A 103 1.30 -4.19 -6.41
C ALA A 103 0.39 -5.26 -7.02
N LYS A 104 0.91 -6.14 -7.89
CA LYS A 104 0.16 -7.24 -8.50
C LYS A 104 -0.41 -8.19 -7.45
N LYS A 105 0.43 -8.66 -6.54
CA LYS A 105 0.01 -9.58 -5.47
C LYS A 105 -1.06 -8.96 -4.57
N LEU A 106 -0.88 -7.69 -4.20
CA LEU A 106 -1.86 -6.97 -3.38
C LEU A 106 -3.18 -6.75 -4.15
N SER A 107 -3.12 -6.40 -5.44
CA SER A 107 -4.30 -6.24 -6.30
C SER A 107 -5.11 -7.55 -6.41
N GLU A 108 -4.44 -8.68 -6.63
CA GLU A 108 -5.08 -10.01 -6.69
C GLU A 108 -5.76 -10.35 -5.36
N SER A 109 -5.09 -10.08 -4.23
CA SER A 109 -5.65 -10.30 -2.90
C SER A 109 -6.88 -9.44 -2.65
N LEU A 110 -6.80 -8.14 -2.90
CA LEU A 110 -7.93 -7.21 -2.74
C LEU A 110 -9.11 -7.57 -3.65
N ASN A 111 -8.86 -8.02 -4.88
CA ASN A 111 -9.91 -8.47 -5.79
C ASN A 111 -10.66 -9.69 -5.25
N GLY A 112 -9.97 -10.60 -4.56
CA GLY A 112 -10.61 -11.71 -3.84
C GLY A 112 -11.60 -11.23 -2.78
N TYR A 113 -11.24 -10.22 -2.00
CA TYR A 113 -12.12 -9.63 -0.97
C TYR A 113 -13.28 -8.83 -1.57
N LEU A 114 -13.09 -8.14 -2.70
CA LEU A 114 -14.15 -7.40 -3.39
C LEU A 114 -15.35 -8.29 -3.74
N ASN A 115 -15.12 -9.55 -4.08
CA ASN A 115 -16.22 -10.47 -4.38
C ASN A 115 -17.13 -10.74 -3.17
N ILE A 116 -16.63 -10.53 -1.96
CA ILE A 116 -17.36 -10.76 -0.71
C ILE A 116 -17.93 -9.47 -0.13
N TYR A 117 -17.19 -8.35 -0.19
CA TYR A 117 -17.46 -7.11 0.54
C TYR A 117 -17.70 -5.89 -0.36
N LYS A 118 -18.31 -6.07 -1.52
CA LYS A 118 -18.46 -5.08 -2.61
C LYS A 118 -18.79 -3.65 -2.17
N ASN A 119 -19.70 -3.49 -1.22
CA ASN A 119 -20.25 -2.18 -0.86
C ASN A 119 -19.37 -1.36 0.10
N HIS A 120 -18.30 -1.95 0.63
CA HIS A 120 -17.43 -1.31 1.63
C HIS A 120 -15.99 -1.13 1.16
N MET A 121 -15.71 -1.36 -0.13
CA MET A 121 -14.34 -1.38 -0.67
C MET A 121 -14.18 -0.51 -1.93
N MET A 122 -14.81 0.65 -1.96
CA MET A 122 -14.81 1.53 -3.14
C MET A 122 -13.39 2.04 -3.46
N THR A 123 -12.60 2.36 -2.45
CA THR A 123 -11.20 2.77 -2.65
C THR A 123 -10.35 1.62 -3.19
N SER A 124 -10.60 0.38 -2.73
CA SER A 124 -9.91 -0.80 -3.27
C SER A 124 -10.28 -1.05 -4.73
N LEU A 125 -11.54 -0.88 -5.10
CA LEU A 125 -11.97 -0.98 -6.50
C LEU A 125 -11.22 0.03 -7.38
N ARG A 126 -11.18 1.30 -6.98
CA ARG A 126 -10.44 2.35 -7.70
C ARG A 126 -8.93 2.05 -7.77
N ALA A 127 -8.35 1.50 -6.72
CA ALA A 127 -6.94 1.14 -6.69
C ALA A 127 -6.62 0.00 -7.67
N ILE A 128 -7.49 -0.99 -7.76
CA ILE A 128 -7.38 -2.10 -8.71
C ILE A 128 -7.56 -1.60 -10.14
N ASP A 129 -8.56 -0.75 -10.40
CA ASP A 129 -8.75 -0.14 -11.72
C ASP A 129 -7.51 0.67 -12.13
N TYR A 130 -6.96 1.47 -11.24
CA TYR A 130 -5.73 2.21 -11.48
C TYR A 130 -4.54 1.29 -11.78
N PHE A 131 -4.37 0.20 -11.04
CA PHE A 131 -3.36 -0.82 -11.35
C PHE A 131 -3.54 -1.38 -12.75
N ASN A 132 -4.76 -1.76 -13.11
CA ASN A 132 -5.09 -2.32 -14.42
C ASN A 132 -4.83 -1.29 -15.55
N GLU A 133 -5.22 -0.03 -15.39
CA GLU A 133 -4.96 1.04 -16.36
C GLU A 133 -3.46 1.25 -16.62
N VAL A 134 -2.65 1.25 -15.56
CA VAL A 134 -1.19 1.48 -15.67
C VAL A 134 -0.49 0.28 -16.28
N TYR A 135 -0.96 -0.93 -16.00
CA TYR A 135 -0.29 -2.17 -16.41
C TYR A 135 -1.09 -3.02 -17.40
N ALA A 136 -2.26 -2.55 -17.89
CA ALA A 136 -3.01 -3.22 -18.94
C ALA A 136 -2.14 -3.41 -20.19
N GLY A 137 -2.11 -4.61 -20.73
CA GLY A 137 -1.29 -4.94 -21.91
C GLY A 137 0.22 -5.04 -21.64
N LYS A 138 0.64 -5.08 -20.37
CA LYS A 138 2.04 -5.29 -20.01
C LYS A 138 2.24 -6.68 -19.41
N ASN A 139 3.03 -7.53 -20.07
CA ASN A 139 3.53 -8.77 -19.47
C ASN A 139 4.56 -8.41 -18.39
N CYS A 140 4.13 -8.43 -17.14
CA CYS A 140 4.97 -8.12 -15.99
C CYS A 140 5.46 -9.43 -15.36
N ASN A 141 6.78 -9.63 -15.36
CA ASN A 141 7.46 -10.73 -14.67
C ASN A 141 8.40 -10.18 -13.57
N GLU A 142 9.21 -11.06 -12.98
CA GLU A 142 10.17 -10.66 -11.94
C GLU A 142 11.26 -9.68 -12.43
N GLU A 143 11.48 -9.59 -13.73
CA GLU A 143 12.48 -8.71 -14.37
C GLU A 143 11.90 -7.37 -14.82
N GLY A 144 10.57 -7.19 -14.78
CA GLY A 144 9.88 -5.97 -15.20
C GLY A 144 8.67 -6.21 -16.10
N CYS A 145 8.12 -5.13 -16.63
CA CYS A 145 6.99 -5.19 -17.56
C CYS A 145 7.47 -4.99 -19.01
N LYS A 146 7.03 -5.87 -19.90
CA LYS A 146 7.17 -5.70 -21.36
C LYS A 146 5.81 -5.35 -21.93
N LEU A 147 5.78 -4.46 -22.92
CA LEU A 147 4.58 -4.24 -23.74
C LEU A 147 4.40 -5.48 -24.62
N ASP A 148 3.17 -5.95 -24.72
CA ASP A 148 2.81 -6.89 -25.78
C ASP A 148 2.86 -6.14 -27.12
N ASP A 149 3.71 -6.60 -28.06
CA ASP A 149 3.81 -6.07 -29.43
C ASP A 149 2.55 -6.41 -30.24
#